data_3765c948be31c439d2876566bb6e307e
#
_entry.id   3765c948be31c439d2876566bb6e307e
#
_cell.length_a   1.000
_cell.length_b   1.000
_cell.length_c   1.000
_cell.angle_alpha   90.00
_cell.angle_beta   90.00
_cell.angle_gamma   90.00
#
_symmetry.space_group_name_H-M   'P 1'
#
loop_
_entity.id
_entity.type
_entity.pdbx_description
1 polymer ?
#
loop_
_entity_poly.entity_id
_entity_poly.type
_entity_poly.pdbx_seq_one_letter_code
_entity_poly.pdbx_strand_id
1 'polypeptide(L)'
;MTAWTMTFDCADPVVLAAFWKTALGYVDAPPPDGFASWEDWFVACDVPEDERDDGASLVDPAGVLPRLSFLKVPEPKTAKNRLHVDLQVAGGRALPDDVRWPRITATVERLVTAGGSVVHTHGHDHVVMADPEGNEFCVV
;
A
#
# COMPACT_ATOMS: atom_id res chain seq x y z
N MET A 1 -11.19 -20.42 9.61
CA MET A 1 -10.47 -19.14 9.61
C MET A 1 -11.23 -18.17 8.72
N THR A 2 -11.43 -16.93 9.14
CA THR A 2 -12.17 -15.92 8.35
C THR A 2 -11.23 -15.19 7.41
N ALA A 3 -11.55 -15.09 6.12
CA ALA A 3 -10.83 -14.23 5.18
C ALA A 3 -11.08 -12.76 5.53
N TRP A 4 -10.09 -11.91 5.29
CA TRP A 4 -10.17 -10.47 5.55
C TRP A 4 -9.44 -9.67 4.46
N THR A 5 -9.81 -8.42 4.33
CA THR A 5 -9.20 -7.45 3.43
C THR A 5 -8.90 -6.19 4.22
N MET A 6 -8.04 -5.30 3.68
CA MET A 6 -7.71 -4.03 4.31
C MET A 6 -8.14 -2.89 3.39
N THR A 7 -8.74 -1.86 3.97
CA THR A 7 -9.11 -0.64 3.25
C THR A 7 -8.37 0.55 3.85
N PHE A 8 -7.76 1.35 2.97
CA PHE A 8 -7.21 2.66 3.30
C PHE A 8 -8.21 3.73 2.89
N ASP A 9 -8.67 4.51 3.85
CA ASP A 9 -9.35 5.77 3.56
C ASP A 9 -8.30 6.81 3.15
N CYS A 10 -8.54 7.54 2.08
CA CYS A 10 -7.54 8.43 1.48
C CYS A 10 -8.17 9.59 0.70
N ALA A 11 -7.36 10.59 0.35
CA ALA A 11 -7.78 11.68 -0.51
C ALA A 11 -7.66 11.32 -1.99
N ASP A 12 -6.62 10.56 -2.37
CA ASP A 12 -6.34 10.16 -3.75
C ASP A 12 -6.04 8.65 -3.84
N PRO A 13 -7.07 7.82 -4.12
CA PRO A 13 -6.91 6.37 -4.23
C PRO A 13 -5.91 5.92 -5.30
N VAL A 14 -5.84 6.63 -6.42
CA VAL A 14 -4.96 6.26 -7.54
C VAL A 14 -3.49 6.45 -7.15
N VAL A 15 -3.15 7.60 -6.60
CA VAL A 15 -1.78 7.90 -6.14
C VAL A 15 -1.38 6.98 -5.00
N LEU A 16 -2.25 6.79 -4.02
CA LEU A 16 -1.94 5.95 -2.86
C LEU A 16 -1.79 4.47 -3.24
N ALA A 17 -2.66 3.96 -4.11
CA ALA A 17 -2.56 2.60 -4.64
C ALA A 17 -1.26 2.39 -5.43
N ALA A 18 -0.83 3.35 -6.25
CA ALA A 18 0.43 3.26 -6.99
C ALA A 18 1.64 3.14 -6.06
N PHE A 19 1.66 3.87 -4.95
CA PHE A 19 2.68 3.75 -3.91
C PHE A 19 2.69 2.34 -3.29
N TRP A 20 1.56 1.87 -2.79
CA TRP A 20 1.45 0.57 -2.13
C TRP A 20 1.66 -0.62 -3.08
N LYS A 21 1.31 -0.48 -4.35
CA LYS A 21 1.66 -1.43 -5.42
C LYS A 21 3.18 -1.60 -5.51
N THR A 22 3.93 -0.49 -5.50
CA THR A 22 5.40 -0.50 -5.49
C THR A 22 5.96 -1.07 -4.18
N ALA A 23 5.39 -0.70 -3.04
CA ALA A 23 5.86 -1.12 -1.73
C ALA A 23 5.76 -2.63 -1.51
N LEU A 24 4.65 -3.23 -1.92
CA LEU A 24 4.31 -4.64 -1.67
C LEU A 24 4.60 -5.57 -2.85
N GLY A 25 4.85 -5.05 -4.05
CA GLY A 25 4.91 -5.86 -5.27
C GLY A 25 3.54 -6.41 -5.70
N TYR A 26 2.47 -5.73 -5.31
CA TYR A 26 1.10 -6.08 -5.68
C TYR A 26 0.80 -5.69 -7.13
N VAL A 27 -0.30 -6.19 -7.64
CA VAL A 27 -0.85 -5.83 -8.96
C VAL A 27 -2.24 -5.25 -8.81
N ASP A 28 -2.70 -4.51 -9.83
CA ASP A 28 -4.07 -4.01 -9.86
C ASP A 28 -5.06 -5.17 -9.81
N ALA A 29 -6.11 -5.03 -9.00
CA ALA A 29 -7.13 -6.05 -8.92
C ALA A 29 -7.87 -6.19 -10.26
N PRO A 30 -8.15 -7.41 -10.72
CA PRO A 30 -8.96 -7.62 -11.91
C PRO A 30 -10.38 -7.05 -11.70
N PRO A 31 -11.12 -6.75 -12.77
CA PRO A 31 -12.51 -6.38 -12.66
C PRO A 31 -13.32 -7.53 -12.03
N PRO A 32 -14.52 -7.23 -11.49
CA PRO A 32 -15.41 -8.26 -10.98
C PRO A 32 -15.75 -9.33 -12.01
N ASP A 33 -16.06 -10.55 -11.54
CA ASP A 33 -16.42 -11.66 -12.40
C ASP A 33 -17.56 -11.28 -13.35
N GLY A 34 -17.42 -11.65 -14.63
CA GLY A 34 -18.39 -11.35 -15.68
C GLY A 34 -18.11 -10.07 -16.46
N PHE A 35 -17.07 -9.30 -16.10
CA PHE A 35 -16.66 -8.10 -16.85
C PHE A 35 -15.26 -8.26 -17.44
N ALA A 36 -15.09 -7.79 -18.68
CA ALA A 36 -13.79 -7.85 -19.36
C ALA A 36 -12.82 -6.75 -18.88
N SER A 37 -13.36 -5.64 -18.37
CA SER A 37 -12.60 -4.50 -17.88
C SER A 37 -13.33 -3.77 -16.75
N TRP A 38 -12.61 -2.95 -15.98
CA TRP A 38 -13.19 -2.03 -15.01
C TRP A 38 -14.11 -1.00 -15.69
N GLU A 39 -13.77 -0.58 -16.90
CA GLU A 39 -14.60 0.33 -17.69
C GLU A 39 -15.97 -0.28 -18.00
N ASP A 40 -16.01 -1.55 -18.42
CA ASP A 40 -17.28 -2.26 -18.66
C ASP A 40 -18.12 -2.35 -17.39
N TRP A 41 -17.47 -2.56 -16.24
CA TRP A 41 -18.17 -2.59 -14.96
C TRP A 41 -18.70 -1.21 -14.56
N PHE A 42 -17.91 -0.14 -14.72
CA PHE A 42 -18.35 1.22 -14.43
C PHE A 42 -19.56 1.61 -15.25
N VAL A 43 -19.56 1.30 -16.55
CA VAL A 43 -20.70 1.56 -17.45
C VAL A 43 -21.92 0.75 -17.01
N ALA A 44 -21.76 -0.53 -16.71
CA ALA A 44 -22.86 -1.41 -16.32
C ALA A 44 -23.49 -1.01 -14.95
N CYS A 45 -22.69 -0.40 -14.08
CA CYS A 45 -23.13 0.07 -12.75
C CYS A 45 -23.51 1.55 -12.72
N ASP A 46 -23.56 2.23 -13.87
CA ASP A 46 -23.88 3.66 -14.01
C ASP A 46 -22.97 4.57 -13.14
N VAL A 47 -21.67 4.20 -13.00
CA VAL A 47 -20.70 5.00 -12.24
C VAL A 47 -20.30 6.22 -13.06
N PRO A 48 -20.52 7.46 -12.54
CA PRO A 48 -20.10 8.69 -13.20
C PRO A 48 -18.60 8.72 -13.50
N GLU A 49 -18.19 9.34 -14.60
CA GLU A 49 -16.76 9.38 -15.00
C GLU A 49 -15.88 10.02 -13.92
N ASP A 50 -16.35 11.06 -13.27
CA ASP A 50 -15.65 11.80 -12.22
C ASP A 50 -15.57 11.05 -10.86
N GLU A 51 -16.29 9.94 -10.73
CA GLU A 51 -16.25 9.07 -9.54
C GLU A 51 -15.44 7.77 -9.76
N ARG A 52 -14.97 7.50 -11.00
CA ARG A 52 -14.27 6.23 -11.30
C ARG A 52 -12.93 6.08 -10.61
N ASP A 53 -12.29 7.19 -10.26
CA ASP A 53 -11.03 7.23 -9.51
C ASP A 53 -11.24 7.38 -7.98
N ASP A 54 -12.49 7.33 -7.49
CA ASP A 54 -12.81 7.40 -6.07
C ASP A 54 -12.51 6.09 -5.31
N GLY A 55 -12.07 5.07 -6.02
CA GLY A 55 -11.61 3.81 -5.48
C GLY A 55 -10.50 3.18 -6.31
N ALA A 56 -9.65 2.40 -5.64
CA ALA A 56 -8.66 1.55 -6.26
C ALA A 56 -8.51 0.25 -5.47
N SER A 57 -8.00 -0.80 -6.09
CA SER A 57 -7.79 -2.08 -5.42
C SER A 57 -6.56 -2.79 -5.95
N LEU A 58 -5.82 -3.41 -5.03
CA LEU A 58 -4.63 -4.18 -5.30
C LEU A 58 -4.77 -5.60 -4.75
N VAL A 59 -4.16 -6.56 -5.42
CA VAL A 59 -4.10 -7.95 -4.99
C VAL A 59 -2.68 -8.48 -5.03
N ASP A 60 -2.37 -9.39 -4.13
CA ASP A 60 -1.16 -10.20 -4.18
C ASP A 60 -1.22 -11.10 -5.43
N PRO A 61 -0.24 -11.03 -6.36
CA PRO A 61 -0.24 -11.89 -7.54
C PRO A 61 -0.17 -13.39 -7.21
N ALA A 62 0.32 -13.75 -6.01
CA ALA A 62 0.33 -15.13 -5.53
C ALA A 62 -0.99 -15.56 -4.87
N GLY A 63 -1.89 -14.60 -4.58
CA GLY A 63 -3.19 -14.88 -3.95
C GLY A 63 -3.12 -15.35 -2.50
N VAL A 64 -2.00 -15.10 -1.80
CA VAL A 64 -1.76 -15.52 -0.42
C VAL A 64 -2.07 -14.43 0.58
N LEU A 65 -1.68 -13.20 0.27
CA LEU A 65 -1.86 -12.04 1.14
C LEU A 65 -3.20 -11.33 0.88
N PRO A 66 -3.71 -10.56 1.85
CA PRO A 66 -5.02 -9.94 1.73
C PRO A 66 -5.08 -8.89 0.61
N ARG A 67 -6.26 -8.75 0.00
CA ARG A 67 -6.57 -7.65 -0.90
C ARG A 67 -6.48 -6.32 -0.16
N LEU A 68 -5.95 -5.30 -0.82
CA LEU A 68 -5.99 -3.92 -0.38
C LEU A 68 -7.00 -3.13 -1.23
N SER A 69 -7.78 -2.30 -0.57
CA SER A 69 -8.68 -1.34 -1.21
C SER A 69 -8.31 0.07 -0.74
N PHE A 70 -8.54 1.04 -1.60
CA PHE A 70 -8.31 2.47 -1.34
C PHE A 70 -9.61 3.18 -1.65
N LEU A 71 -10.12 3.92 -0.68
CA LEU A 71 -11.42 4.58 -0.77
C LEU A 71 -11.24 6.07 -0.50
N LYS A 72 -11.69 6.89 -1.44
CA LYS A 72 -11.71 8.34 -1.27
C LYS A 72 -12.70 8.75 -0.19
N VAL A 73 -12.22 9.53 0.75
CA VAL A 73 -13.02 10.10 1.84
C VAL A 73 -12.71 11.59 1.98
N PRO A 74 -13.68 12.41 2.46
CA PRO A 74 -13.47 13.84 2.62
C PRO A 74 -12.61 14.20 3.84
N GLU A 75 -12.50 13.30 4.83
CA GLU A 75 -11.78 13.55 6.07
C GLU A 75 -10.26 13.44 5.84
N PRO A 76 -9.48 14.49 6.16
CA PRO A 76 -8.03 14.43 6.07
C PRO A 76 -7.43 13.62 7.21
N LYS A 77 -6.24 13.04 6.98
CA LYS A 77 -5.46 12.43 8.05
C LYS A 77 -4.93 13.51 9.00
N THR A 78 -5.33 13.44 10.28
CA THR A 78 -4.96 14.44 11.31
C THR A 78 -4.26 13.85 12.54
N ALA A 79 -4.40 12.56 12.78
CA ALA A 79 -3.85 11.88 13.96
C ALA A 79 -2.82 10.81 13.56
N LYS A 80 -2.01 10.39 14.56
CA LYS A 80 -1.12 9.25 14.41
C LYS A 80 -1.92 8.00 14.07
N ASN A 81 -1.39 7.15 13.16
CA ASN A 81 -1.94 5.84 12.87
C ASN A 81 -2.10 4.99 14.16
N ARG A 82 -3.22 4.29 14.27
CA ARG A 82 -3.43 3.26 15.29
C ARG A 82 -3.09 1.86 14.78
N LEU A 83 -3.01 1.70 13.47
CA LEU A 83 -2.57 0.50 12.76
C LEU A 83 -1.49 0.91 11.76
N HIS A 84 -0.43 0.14 11.63
CA HIS A 84 0.56 0.32 10.57
C HIS A 84 1.00 -1.02 10.00
N VAL A 85 1.47 -1.00 8.76
CA VAL A 85 2.00 -2.17 8.05
C VAL A 85 3.51 -2.24 8.33
N ASP A 86 4.04 -3.44 8.56
CA ASP A 86 5.47 -3.69 8.66
C ASP A 86 5.94 -4.47 7.44
N LEU A 87 6.73 -3.85 6.58
CA LEU A 87 7.34 -4.48 5.41
C LEU A 87 8.52 -5.35 5.83
N GLN A 88 8.35 -6.65 5.82
CA GLN A 88 9.34 -7.64 6.27
C GLN A 88 10.40 -7.90 5.18
N VAL A 89 11.31 -6.96 4.95
CA VAL A 89 12.29 -7.02 3.85
C VAL A 89 13.66 -7.53 4.28
N ALA A 90 13.97 -7.44 5.58
CA ALA A 90 15.29 -7.77 6.08
C ALA A 90 15.62 -9.29 6.06
N GLY A 91 14.61 -10.15 5.98
CA GLY A 91 14.78 -11.60 5.98
C GLY A 91 14.82 -12.26 7.36
N GLY A 92 14.50 -11.50 8.41
CA GLY A 92 14.37 -11.98 9.78
C GLY A 92 15.55 -11.64 10.69
N ARG A 93 15.27 -11.59 11.98
CA ARG A 93 16.23 -11.13 13.03
C ARG A 93 17.41 -12.08 13.25
N ALA A 94 17.39 -13.29 12.73
CA ALA A 94 18.49 -14.24 12.80
C ALA A 94 19.64 -13.91 11.83
N LEU A 95 19.38 -13.08 10.81
CA LEU A 95 20.42 -12.64 9.88
C LEU A 95 21.24 -11.50 10.52
N PRO A 96 22.57 -11.42 10.19
CA PRO A 96 23.43 -10.36 10.69
C PRO A 96 23.07 -8.99 10.08
N ASP A 97 23.46 -7.92 10.78
CA ASP A 97 23.11 -6.54 10.40
C ASP A 97 23.67 -6.13 9.03
N ASP A 98 24.84 -6.63 8.64
CA ASP A 98 25.46 -6.37 7.33
C ASP A 98 24.69 -7.01 6.15
N VAL A 99 23.76 -7.93 6.44
CA VAL A 99 22.80 -8.49 5.47
C VAL A 99 21.47 -7.78 5.54
N ARG A 100 20.97 -7.53 6.73
CA ARG A 100 19.63 -6.95 6.99
C ARG A 100 19.58 -5.49 6.57
N TRP A 101 20.50 -4.68 7.07
CA TRP A 101 20.49 -3.23 6.89
C TRP A 101 20.54 -2.77 5.42
N PRO A 102 21.39 -3.35 4.55
CA PRO A 102 21.34 -3.03 3.12
C PRO A 102 20.00 -3.31 2.44
N ARG A 103 19.26 -4.33 2.88
CA ARG A 103 17.92 -4.64 2.33
C ARG A 103 16.89 -3.58 2.75
N ILE A 104 16.96 -3.16 4.02
CA ILE A 104 16.10 -2.10 4.56
C ILE A 104 16.38 -0.79 3.81
N THR A 105 17.64 -0.36 3.73
CA THR A 105 18.01 0.91 3.10
C THR A 105 17.67 0.95 1.61
N ALA A 106 17.94 -0.13 0.87
CA ALA A 106 17.55 -0.22 -0.55
C ALA A 106 16.03 -0.12 -0.75
N THR A 107 15.25 -0.71 0.17
CA THR A 107 13.78 -0.59 0.15
C THR A 107 13.36 0.84 0.47
N VAL A 108 13.94 1.47 1.48
CA VAL A 108 13.65 2.87 1.85
C VAL A 108 13.92 3.81 0.66
N GLU A 109 15.07 3.70 0.00
CA GLU A 109 15.42 4.51 -1.18
C GLU A 109 14.41 4.36 -2.31
N ARG A 110 13.99 3.12 -2.61
CA ARG A 110 12.95 2.83 -3.60
C ARG A 110 11.61 3.46 -3.24
N LEU A 111 11.23 3.40 -1.97
CA LEU A 111 9.96 3.95 -1.50
C LEU A 111 9.96 5.48 -1.42
N VAL A 112 11.09 6.11 -1.12
CA VAL A 112 11.24 7.57 -1.22
C VAL A 112 11.06 8.01 -2.69
N THR A 113 11.66 7.29 -3.64
CA THR A 113 11.46 7.56 -5.07
C THR A 113 10.00 7.39 -5.50
N ALA A 114 9.26 6.48 -4.87
CA ALA A 114 7.84 6.26 -5.13
C ALA A 114 6.89 7.26 -4.45
N GLY A 115 7.40 8.21 -3.68
CA GLY A 115 6.62 9.27 -3.03
C GLY A 115 6.46 9.14 -1.51
N GLY A 116 7.06 8.14 -0.89
CA GLY A 116 7.14 8.03 0.58
C GLY A 116 8.18 8.96 1.19
N SER A 117 8.14 9.10 2.50
CA SER A 117 9.12 9.89 3.26
C SER A 117 9.59 9.14 4.51
N VAL A 118 10.85 9.38 4.90
CA VAL A 118 11.40 8.85 6.15
C VAL A 118 10.92 9.71 7.31
N VAL A 119 10.30 9.10 8.30
CA VAL A 119 9.88 9.75 9.55
C VAL A 119 10.96 9.60 10.62
N HIS A 120 11.46 8.39 10.81
CA HIS A 120 12.49 8.11 11.81
C HIS A 120 13.27 6.84 11.48
N THR A 121 14.58 6.85 11.77
CA THR A 121 15.44 5.67 11.64
C THR A 121 15.85 5.18 13.03
N HIS A 122 15.55 3.95 13.35
CA HIS A 122 15.91 3.30 14.62
C HIS A 122 17.19 2.46 14.47
N GLY A 123 18.34 3.11 14.56
CA GLY A 123 19.65 2.45 14.41
C GLY A 123 19.71 1.67 13.09
N HIS A 124 20.14 0.40 13.16
CA HIS A 124 20.11 -0.56 12.04
C HIS A 124 18.97 -1.58 12.17
N ASP A 125 17.95 -1.29 12.98
CA ASP A 125 16.85 -2.23 13.24
C ASP A 125 15.68 -2.06 12.25
N HIS A 126 15.18 -0.84 12.13
CA HIS A 126 14.05 -0.52 11.24
C HIS A 126 13.96 0.97 10.92
N VAL A 127 13.19 1.28 9.91
CA VAL A 127 12.88 2.66 9.49
C VAL A 127 11.38 2.87 9.51
N VAL A 128 10.92 3.90 10.22
CA VAL A 128 9.54 4.38 10.15
C VAL A 128 9.42 5.32 8.97
N MET A 129 8.50 5.05 8.09
CA MET A 129 8.20 5.86 6.90
C MET A 129 6.76 6.35 6.92
N ALA A 130 6.45 7.32 6.09
CA ALA A 130 5.09 7.72 5.75
C ALA A 130 4.85 7.54 4.26
N ASP A 131 3.65 7.09 3.90
CA ASP A 131 3.18 7.04 2.52
C ASP A 131 2.84 8.45 2.00
N PRO A 132 2.45 8.64 0.72
CA PRO A 132 2.16 9.95 0.16
C PRO A 132 1.06 10.75 0.90
N GLU A 133 0.22 10.09 1.69
CA GLU A 133 -0.83 10.74 2.48
C GLU A 133 -0.51 10.82 3.98
N GLY A 134 0.72 10.47 4.36
CA GLY A 134 1.20 10.59 5.74
C GLY A 134 0.84 9.40 6.64
N ASN A 135 0.36 8.28 6.08
CA ASN A 135 0.15 7.07 6.89
C ASN A 135 1.49 6.42 7.22
N GLU A 136 1.75 6.22 8.51
CA GLU A 136 3.00 5.63 8.98
C GLU A 136 3.01 4.12 8.74
N PHE A 137 4.17 3.61 8.34
CA PHE A 137 4.48 2.19 8.19
C PHE A 137 5.96 1.95 8.50
N CYS A 138 6.36 0.69 8.70
CA CYS A 138 7.75 0.35 8.98
C CYS A 138 8.37 -0.48 7.87
N VAL A 139 9.67 -0.29 7.67
CA VAL A 139 10.53 -1.16 6.86
C VAL A 139 11.46 -1.89 7.82
N VAL A 140 11.31 -3.23 7.94
CA VAL A 140 11.95 -4.07 8.96
C VAL A 140 12.61 -5.29 8.35
#